data_7604e88cdc96051d8f3a60ad6f6edeca
#
_entry.id   7604e88cdc96051d8f3a60ad6f6edeca
#
_cell.length_a   1.000
_cell.length_b   1.000
_cell.length_c   1.000
_cell.angle_alpha   90.00
_cell.angle_beta   90.00
_cell.angle_gamma   90.00
#
_symmetry.space_group_name_H-M   'P 1'
#
loop_
_entity.id
_entity.type
_entity.pdbx_description
1 polymer ?
#
loop_
_entity_poly.entity_id
_entity_poly.type
_entity_poly.pdbx_seq_one_letter_code
_entity_poly.pdbx_strand_id
1 'polypeptide(L)'
;MTQVLRGNIVHAPAMGRLDILEHGCLVLEDGVITGLYPDLPAHLEGAEVRDFGDRIIMQSFADMHLHAPQYPMLGMGMDLPLLDWLNTYTFPTEARFADLDYARRVYRRLATDLITNGTTRVCMFSSLHTDATLVLMDELERAGVTGYVGKVNMDRNGLPGKLQETTEESVQETLRWLDACHFEHIKPIITPRFTPSCTDELMAELGRIAAARGLYVQSHLSESTNEIAWVKELHPECSQYWETYDKYGLWKDHTLMAHCVWSDERERAAIRDAGVVVVHCGDSNVNICSGICPVRRMVNEGLWVTLGSDIAGGAQLPMYKVITMSIRTSKARRVTDEQHPEFLTVAEGYYLGTTSGHKYFGAGEGFAVGDKLHAVVIDDGDFPEAAHPLNVEERFERAIYMTHRHNIVSVWSDGREVVKR
;
A
#
# COMPACT_ATOMS: atom_id res chain seq x y z
N MET A 1 13.40 -13.14 24.20
CA MET A 1 14.87 -13.06 24.04
C MET A 1 15.21 -11.65 23.63
N THR A 2 16.12 -11.01 24.40
CA THR A 2 16.52 -9.61 24.11
C THR A 2 17.54 -9.59 22.98
N GLN A 3 17.28 -8.77 21.95
CA GLN A 3 18.15 -8.57 20.80
C GLN A 3 18.35 -7.08 20.56
N VAL A 4 19.55 -6.68 20.16
CA VAL A 4 19.89 -5.29 19.82
C VAL A 4 20.33 -5.20 18.38
N LEU A 5 19.67 -4.31 17.62
CA LEU A 5 20.12 -3.93 16.27
C LEU A 5 20.86 -2.60 16.39
N ARG A 6 22.13 -2.58 15.98
CA ARG A 6 22.99 -1.39 16.01
C ARG A 6 23.30 -0.90 14.61
N GLY A 7 23.19 0.42 14.37
CA GLY A 7 23.46 1.06 13.09
C GLY A 7 22.95 2.49 13.05
N ASN A 8 22.92 3.12 11.88
CA ASN A 8 22.31 4.43 11.72
C ASN A 8 20.79 4.28 11.59
N ILE A 9 20.05 4.60 12.66
CA ILE A 9 18.60 4.41 12.73
C ILE A 9 17.90 5.68 12.24
N VAL A 10 17.00 5.54 11.25
CA VAL A 10 16.19 6.63 10.70
C VAL A 10 14.73 6.20 10.67
N HIS A 11 13.85 6.97 11.32
CA HIS A 11 12.41 6.74 11.26
C HIS A 11 11.62 8.06 11.21
N ALA A 12 10.39 7.98 10.69
CA ALA A 12 9.50 9.13 10.56
C ALA A 12 8.33 9.01 11.56
N PRO A 13 8.41 9.55 12.79
CA PRO A 13 7.32 9.46 13.76
C PRO A 13 6.13 10.34 13.39
N ALA A 14 6.35 11.44 12.67
CA ALA A 14 5.31 12.36 12.24
C ALA A 14 5.57 12.87 10.82
N MET A 15 4.53 13.43 10.21
CA MET A 15 4.61 14.01 8.86
C MET A 15 5.71 15.07 8.78
N GLY A 16 6.68 14.87 7.87
CA GLY A 16 7.81 15.78 7.65
C GLY A 16 8.89 15.78 8.74
N ARG A 17 8.80 14.89 9.73
CA ARG A 17 9.79 14.76 10.80
C ARG A 17 10.55 13.43 10.66
N LEU A 18 11.88 13.52 10.69
CA LEU A 18 12.78 12.38 10.83
C LEU A 18 13.44 12.40 12.21
N ASP A 19 13.43 11.28 12.91
CA ASP A 19 14.26 11.06 14.08
C ASP A 19 15.43 10.17 13.67
N ILE A 20 16.65 10.62 13.94
CA ILE A 20 17.92 10.00 13.51
C ILE A 20 18.76 9.68 14.74
N LEU A 21 19.24 8.44 14.85
CA LEU A 21 20.21 7.99 15.84
C LEU A 21 21.42 7.43 15.10
N GLU A 22 22.52 8.21 15.06
CA GLU A 22 23.78 7.74 14.48
C GLU A 22 24.41 6.66 15.37
N HIS A 23 24.76 5.51 14.74
CA HIS A 23 25.27 4.33 15.44
C HIS A 23 24.43 3.87 16.65
N GLY A 24 23.12 4.21 16.65
CA GLY A 24 22.19 3.94 17.72
C GLY A 24 21.83 2.46 17.88
N CYS A 25 21.14 2.16 18.96
CA CYS A 25 20.67 0.82 19.32
C CYS A 25 19.14 0.77 19.33
N LEU A 26 18.55 -0.11 18.53
CA LEU A 26 17.13 -0.48 18.56
C LEU A 26 17.03 -1.81 19.30
N VAL A 27 16.30 -1.83 20.42
CA VAL A 27 16.21 -2.96 21.32
C VAL A 27 14.89 -3.68 21.17
N LEU A 28 14.96 -5.00 21.07
CA LEU A 28 13.81 -5.87 20.88
C LEU A 28 13.73 -6.89 22.02
N GLU A 29 12.50 -7.20 22.43
CA GLU A 29 12.18 -8.35 23.26
C GLU A 29 11.14 -9.21 22.53
N ASP A 30 11.52 -10.43 22.15
CA ASP A 30 10.68 -11.34 21.35
C ASP A 30 10.06 -10.67 20.08
N GLY A 31 10.88 -9.85 19.40
CA GLY A 31 10.51 -9.13 18.19
C GLY A 31 9.71 -7.84 18.43
N VAL A 32 9.40 -7.50 19.69
CA VAL A 32 8.72 -6.25 20.08
C VAL A 32 9.77 -5.19 20.41
N ILE A 33 9.59 -3.98 19.92
CA ILE A 33 10.45 -2.83 20.21
C ILE A 33 10.27 -2.44 21.68
N THR A 34 11.37 -2.41 22.43
CA THR A 34 11.37 -2.00 23.86
C THR A 34 12.14 -0.69 24.10
N GLY A 35 12.91 -0.22 23.12
CA GLY A 35 13.57 1.07 23.22
C GLY A 35 14.49 1.39 22.03
N LEU A 36 14.76 2.70 21.90
CA LEU A 36 15.78 3.25 21.02
C LEU A 36 16.76 4.07 21.87
N TYR A 37 18.05 3.82 21.71
CA TYR A 37 19.08 4.44 22.52
C TYR A 37 20.26 4.92 21.67
N PRO A 38 20.88 6.07 21.98
CA PRO A 38 22.09 6.53 21.27
C PRO A 38 23.28 5.59 21.47
N ASP A 39 23.37 4.94 22.65
CA ASP A 39 24.41 3.98 23.01
C ASP A 39 23.78 2.73 23.63
N LEU A 40 24.53 1.60 23.62
CA LEU A 40 24.07 0.38 24.28
C LEU A 40 23.92 0.59 25.78
N PRO A 41 22.69 0.48 26.35
CA PRO A 41 22.48 0.62 27.80
C PRO A 41 23.28 -0.43 28.60
N ALA A 42 23.87 -0.03 29.72
CA ALA A 42 24.70 -0.91 30.56
C ALA A 42 23.99 -2.19 31.00
N HIS A 43 22.66 -2.15 31.21
CA HIS A 43 21.88 -3.33 31.59
C HIS A 43 21.69 -4.34 30.44
N LEU A 44 22.12 -4.00 29.22
CA LEU A 44 22.05 -4.84 28.02
C LEU A 44 23.41 -5.31 27.51
N GLU A 45 24.50 -5.13 28.28
CA GLU A 45 25.87 -5.55 27.91
C GLU A 45 26.00 -7.05 27.58
N GLY A 46 25.08 -7.89 28.03
CA GLY A 46 25.02 -9.33 27.73
C GLY A 46 24.02 -9.74 26.66
N ALA A 47 23.31 -8.78 26.04
CA ALA A 47 22.31 -9.07 24.99
C ALA A 47 22.98 -9.46 23.68
N GLU A 48 22.24 -10.18 22.82
CA GLU A 48 22.67 -10.45 21.44
C GLU A 48 22.67 -9.14 20.64
N VAL A 49 23.85 -8.65 20.26
CA VAL A 49 24.01 -7.45 19.44
C VAL A 49 24.25 -7.86 17.99
N ARG A 50 23.34 -7.44 17.11
CA ARG A 50 23.57 -7.50 15.66
C ARG A 50 24.01 -6.12 15.17
N ASP A 51 25.29 -5.98 14.93
CA ASP A 51 25.89 -4.72 14.47
C ASP A 51 25.88 -4.65 12.94
N PHE A 52 25.18 -3.68 12.40
CA PHE A 52 25.13 -3.37 10.98
C PHE A 52 26.18 -2.33 10.55
N GLY A 53 27.02 -1.89 11.49
CA GLY A 53 28.06 -0.89 11.26
C GLY A 53 27.47 0.44 10.81
N ASP A 54 27.91 0.92 9.66
CA ASP A 54 27.51 2.22 9.11
C ASP A 54 26.22 2.19 8.27
N ARG A 55 25.57 1.03 8.14
CA ARG A 55 24.33 0.87 7.37
C ARG A 55 23.14 1.59 7.99
N ILE A 56 22.16 1.89 7.15
CA ILE A 56 20.94 2.59 7.55
C ILE A 56 19.87 1.56 7.91
N ILE A 57 19.39 1.63 9.17
CA ILE A 57 18.22 0.88 9.67
C ILE A 57 17.03 1.82 9.58
N MET A 58 16.02 1.50 8.79
CA MET A 58 14.84 2.32 8.62
C MET A 58 13.56 1.49 8.67
N GLN A 59 12.40 2.14 8.86
CA GLN A 59 11.12 1.45 8.82
C GLN A 59 10.94 0.76 7.46
N SER A 60 10.37 -0.43 7.46
CA SER A 60 9.96 -1.10 6.24
C SER A 60 8.77 -0.38 5.60
N PHE A 61 8.48 -0.72 4.36
CA PHE A 61 7.45 -0.04 3.60
C PHE A 61 6.08 -0.71 3.75
N ALA A 62 5.03 0.11 3.58
CA ALA A 62 3.65 -0.32 3.46
C ALA A 62 3.11 0.06 2.07
N ASP A 63 2.64 -0.94 1.31
CA ASP A 63 1.96 -0.75 0.04
C ASP A 63 0.45 -0.90 0.25
N MET A 64 -0.26 0.22 0.26
CA MET A 64 -1.65 0.26 0.70
C MET A 64 -2.67 0.08 -0.43
N HIS A 65 -2.19 -0.09 -1.68
CA HIS A 65 -3.03 -0.42 -2.83
C HIS A 65 -2.21 -1.04 -3.94
N LEU A 66 -2.53 -2.28 -4.30
CA LEU A 66 -1.98 -2.97 -5.46
C LEU A 66 -2.89 -4.12 -5.89
N HIS A 67 -2.80 -4.51 -7.17
CA HIS A 67 -3.55 -5.60 -7.78
C HIS A 67 -2.64 -6.81 -8.03
N ALA A 68 -2.66 -7.80 -7.14
CA ALA A 68 -1.81 -8.99 -7.25
C ALA A 68 -1.91 -9.72 -8.60
N PRO A 69 -3.10 -9.91 -9.20
CA PRO A 69 -3.22 -10.61 -10.48
C PRO A 69 -2.70 -9.79 -11.67
N GLN A 70 -2.42 -8.51 -11.51
CA GLN A 70 -1.85 -7.67 -12.56
C GLN A 70 -0.30 -7.71 -12.58
N TYR A 71 0.33 -8.29 -11.56
CA TYR A 71 1.80 -8.36 -11.47
C TYR A 71 2.48 -8.93 -12.75
N PRO A 72 1.95 -9.95 -13.46
CA PRO A 72 2.56 -10.47 -14.68
C PRO A 72 2.57 -9.51 -15.86
N MET A 73 1.80 -8.43 -15.81
CA MET A 73 1.69 -7.46 -16.90
C MET A 73 2.36 -6.11 -16.61
N LEU A 74 3.23 -6.06 -15.59
CA LEU A 74 4.01 -4.86 -15.28
C LEU A 74 4.70 -4.27 -16.52
N GLY A 75 4.47 -2.98 -16.79
CA GLY A 75 5.03 -2.25 -17.92
C GLY A 75 4.37 -2.54 -19.27
N MET A 76 3.23 -3.26 -19.29
CA MET A 76 2.49 -3.57 -20.52
C MET A 76 1.32 -2.60 -20.72
N GLY A 77 1.19 -2.08 -21.95
CA GLY A 77 0.05 -1.25 -22.36
C GLY A 77 0.06 0.17 -21.79
N MET A 78 1.20 0.68 -21.39
CA MET A 78 1.33 2.03 -20.78
C MET A 78 1.04 3.18 -21.76
N ASP A 79 0.78 2.90 -23.04
CA ASP A 79 0.35 3.87 -24.04
C ASP A 79 -1.19 4.01 -24.12
N LEU A 80 -1.93 3.29 -23.28
CA LEU A 80 -3.39 3.26 -23.28
C LEU A 80 -3.96 4.04 -22.07
N PRO A 81 -5.07 4.77 -22.25
CA PRO A 81 -5.82 5.31 -21.14
C PRO A 81 -6.53 4.19 -20.34
N LEU A 82 -6.92 4.49 -19.10
CA LEU A 82 -7.45 3.54 -18.11
C LEU A 82 -8.44 2.51 -18.69
N LEU A 83 -9.54 2.94 -19.29
CA LEU A 83 -10.61 2.02 -19.72
C LEU A 83 -10.18 1.10 -20.88
N ASP A 84 -9.36 1.59 -21.80
CA ASP A 84 -8.80 0.79 -22.90
C ASP A 84 -7.77 -0.21 -22.36
N TRP A 85 -6.93 0.21 -21.42
CA TRP A 85 -5.96 -0.64 -20.75
C TRP A 85 -6.64 -1.77 -19.95
N LEU A 86 -7.72 -1.47 -19.20
CA LEU A 86 -8.50 -2.47 -18.48
C LEU A 86 -9.01 -3.58 -19.40
N ASN A 87 -9.61 -3.20 -20.54
CA ASN A 87 -10.20 -4.16 -21.47
C ASN A 87 -9.16 -4.96 -22.27
N THR A 88 -8.02 -4.33 -22.63
CA THR A 88 -7.01 -4.94 -23.51
C THR A 88 -6.05 -5.85 -22.75
N TYR A 89 -5.62 -5.46 -21.56
CA TYR A 89 -4.58 -6.18 -20.81
C TYR A 89 -5.06 -6.71 -19.46
N THR A 90 -5.74 -5.88 -18.68
CA THR A 90 -6.04 -6.18 -17.27
C THR A 90 -7.02 -7.32 -17.12
N PHE A 91 -8.21 -7.21 -17.68
CA PHE A 91 -9.23 -8.25 -17.54
C PHE A 91 -8.81 -9.60 -18.14
N PRO A 92 -8.20 -9.66 -19.35
CA PRO A 92 -7.67 -10.92 -19.86
C PRO A 92 -6.58 -11.55 -18.98
N THR A 93 -5.73 -10.73 -18.33
CA THR A 93 -4.68 -11.22 -17.42
C THR A 93 -5.28 -11.75 -16.13
N GLU A 94 -6.17 -11.00 -15.50
CA GLU A 94 -6.84 -11.40 -14.26
C GLU A 94 -7.68 -12.68 -14.43
N ALA A 95 -8.33 -12.87 -15.57
CA ALA A 95 -9.10 -14.08 -15.88
C ALA A 95 -8.26 -15.36 -15.88
N ARG A 96 -6.92 -15.27 -16.08
CA ARG A 96 -6.02 -16.43 -16.04
C ARG A 96 -5.85 -17.02 -14.64
N PHE A 97 -6.21 -16.28 -13.60
CA PHE A 97 -6.08 -16.74 -12.22
C PHE A 97 -7.14 -17.76 -11.80
N ALA A 98 -8.04 -18.15 -12.71
CA ALA A 98 -8.83 -19.39 -12.60
C ALA A 98 -7.94 -20.64 -12.57
N ASP A 99 -6.75 -20.60 -13.18
CA ASP A 99 -5.72 -21.66 -13.11
C ASP A 99 -4.90 -21.46 -11.82
N LEU A 100 -5.09 -22.36 -10.85
CA LEU A 100 -4.45 -22.28 -9.53
C LEU A 100 -2.94 -22.53 -9.58
N ASP A 101 -2.44 -23.32 -10.53
CA ASP A 101 -1.00 -23.51 -10.69
C ASP A 101 -0.34 -22.25 -11.23
N TYR A 102 -1.00 -21.55 -12.15
CA TYR A 102 -0.58 -20.22 -12.60
C TYR A 102 -0.61 -19.21 -11.45
N ALA A 103 -1.72 -19.14 -10.73
CA ALA A 103 -1.90 -18.25 -9.59
C ALA A 103 -0.78 -18.44 -8.55
N ARG A 104 -0.51 -19.70 -8.16
CA ARG A 104 0.54 -20.02 -7.17
C ARG A 104 1.93 -19.59 -7.63
N ARG A 105 2.29 -19.82 -8.88
CA ARG A 105 3.60 -19.39 -9.40
C ARG A 105 3.76 -17.87 -9.39
N VAL A 106 2.73 -17.15 -9.81
CA VAL A 106 2.75 -15.69 -9.87
C VAL A 106 2.76 -15.08 -8.47
N TYR A 107 1.86 -15.52 -7.59
CA TYR A 107 1.73 -14.96 -6.26
C TYR A 107 2.93 -15.24 -5.36
N ARG A 108 3.54 -16.43 -5.47
CA ARG A 108 4.82 -16.71 -4.80
C ARG A 108 5.92 -15.76 -5.24
N ARG A 109 6.00 -15.48 -6.53
CA ARG A 109 6.99 -14.52 -7.06
C ARG A 109 6.71 -13.11 -6.56
N LEU A 110 5.46 -12.66 -6.59
CA LEU A 110 5.05 -11.36 -6.06
C LEU A 110 5.40 -11.23 -4.58
N ALA A 111 5.01 -12.20 -3.75
CA ALA A 111 5.30 -12.20 -2.31
C ALA A 111 6.81 -12.11 -2.02
N THR A 112 7.62 -12.88 -2.78
CA THR A 112 9.09 -12.80 -2.70
C THR A 112 9.62 -11.43 -3.09
N ASP A 113 9.10 -10.84 -4.17
CA ASP A 113 9.59 -9.54 -4.65
C ASP A 113 9.14 -8.39 -3.73
N LEU A 114 7.95 -8.45 -3.11
CA LEU A 114 7.52 -7.51 -2.07
C LEU A 114 8.52 -7.51 -0.90
N ILE A 115 8.69 -8.66 -0.26
CA ILE A 115 9.50 -8.75 0.95
C ILE A 115 10.97 -8.43 0.70
N THR A 116 11.53 -8.87 -0.43
CA THR A 116 12.94 -8.59 -0.78
C THR A 116 13.19 -7.16 -1.25
N ASN A 117 12.15 -6.38 -1.52
CA ASN A 117 12.19 -4.93 -1.72
C ASN A 117 11.80 -4.14 -0.46
N GLY A 118 11.64 -4.81 0.69
CA GLY A 118 11.39 -4.16 1.97
C GLY A 118 9.93 -3.79 2.24
N THR A 119 8.97 -4.26 1.42
CA THR A 119 7.54 -4.08 1.67
C THR A 119 7.07 -5.22 2.57
N THR A 120 6.65 -4.91 3.79
CA THR A 120 6.24 -5.90 4.80
C THR A 120 4.77 -5.83 5.13
N ARG A 121 4.09 -4.74 4.77
CA ARG A 121 2.64 -4.56 4.97
C ARG A 121 1.96 -4.19 3.67
N VAL A 122 0.79 -4.79 3.41
CA VAL A 122 0.04 -4.58 2.17
C VAL A 122 -1.47 -4.49 2.41
N CYS A 123 -2.15 -3.69 1.57
CA CYS A 123 -3.59 -3.80 1.33
C CYS A 123 -3.78 -4.10 -0.16
N MET A 124 -4.35 -5.27 -0.49
CA MET A 124 -4.18 -5.86 -1.82
C MET A 124 -5.50 -6.34 -2.41
N PHE A 125 -5.69 -6.03 -3.68
CA PHE A 125 -6.74 -6.64 -4.50
C PHE A 125 -6.25 -7.97 -5.06
N SER A 126 -7.02 -9.04 -4.86
CA SER A 126 -6.85 -10.30 -5.57
C SER A 126 -7.68 -10.31 -6.86
N SER A 127 -7.88 -11.47 -7.45
CA SER A 127 -8.87 -11.67 -8.51
C SER A 127 -10.27 -11.93 -7.92
N LEU A 128 -11.27 -12.10 -8.79
CA LEU A 128 -12.58 -12.55 -8.35
C LEU A 128 -12.61 -14.03 -7.93
N HIS A 129 -11.58 -14.82 -8.31
CA HIS A 129 -11.53 -16.26 -8.05
C HIS A 129 -11.17 -16.54 -6.59
N THR A 130 -12.10 -17.10 -5.83
CA THR A 130 -11.96 -17.40 -4.41
C THR A 130 -10.74 -18.25 -4.09
N ASP A 131 -10.54 -19.36 -4.81
CA ASP A 131 -9.43 -20.28 -4.52
C ASP A 131 -8.07 -19.65 -4.84
N ALA A 132 -7.99 -18.82 -5.89
CA ALA A 132 -6.78 -18.04 -6.18
C ALA A 132 -6.51 -17.00 -5.11
N THR A 133 -7.55 -16.40 -4.53
CA THR A 133 -7.40 -15.44 -3.41
C THR A 133 -6.84 -16.14 -2.17
N LEU A 134 -7.30 -17.34 -1.84
CA LEU A 134 -6.73 -18.13 -0.75
C LEU A 134 -5.28 -18.53 -1.02
N VAL A 135 -4.93 -18.87 -2.27
CA VAL A 135 -3.53 -19.10 -2.69
C VAL A 135 -2.67 -17.85 -2.49
N LEU A 136 -3.18 -16.67 -2.83
CA LEU A 136 -2.46 -15.41 -2.60
C LEU A 136 -2.18 -15.21 -1.11
N MET A 137 -3.21 -15.35 -0.27
CA MET A 137 -3.09 -15.20 1.18
C MET A 137 -2.05 -16.17 1.77
N ASP A 138 -2.06 -17.44 1.32
CA ASP A 138 -1.08 -18.48 1.74
C ASP A 138 0.37 -18.09 1.35
N GLU A 139 0.60 -17.64 0.12
CA GLU A 139 1.95 -17.27 -0.33
C GLU A 139 2.47 -15.99 0.35
N LEU A 140 1.61 -15.04 0.69
CA LEU A 140 1.97 -13.85 1.47
C LEU A 140 2.29 -14.21 2.92
N GLU A 141 1.45 -15.03 3.56
CA GLU A 141 1.69 -15.53 4.93
C GLU A 141 3.03 -16.23 5.05
N ARG A 142 3.34 -17.14 4.11
CA ARG A 142 4.62 -17.87 4.05
C ARG A 142 5.83 -16.97 3.83
N ALA A 143 5.66 -15.89 3.09
CA ALA A 143 6.74 -14.92 2.86
C ALA A 143 6.98 -14.00 4.06
N GLY A 144 6.09 -14.02 5.07
CA GLY A 144 6.16 -13.16 6.25
C GLY A 144 5.62 -11.75 6.01
N VAL A 145 4.74 -11.58 5.02
CA VAL A 145 4.00 -10.32 4.79
C VAL A 145 2.83 -10.25 5.75
N THR A 146 2.56 -9.08 6.30
CA THR A 146 1.35 -8.77 7.07
C THR A 146 0.41 -7.94 6.22
N GLY A 147 -0.91 -8.21 6.21
CA GLY A 147 -1.76 -7.38 5.36
C GLY A 147 -3.23 -7.70 5.34
N TYR A 148 -3.91 -6.95 4.49
CA TYR A 148 -5.28 -7.19 4.09
C TYR A 148 -5.33 -7.59 2.62
N VAL A 149 -6.07 -8.64 2.31
CA VAL A 149 -6.30 -9.12 0.94
C VAL A 149 -7.79 -9.21 0.71
N GLY A 150 -8.26 -8.74 -0.43
CA GLY A 150 -9.66 -8.83 -0.80
C GLY A 150 -9.90 -9.63 -2.06
N LYS A 151 -10.88 -10.58 -2.00
CA LYS A 151 -11.50 -11.12 -3.19
C LYS A 151 -12.22 -9.97 -3.90
N VAL A 152 -11.90 -9.73 -5.16
CA VAL A 152 -12.58 -8.70 -5.95
C VAL A 152 -14.02 -9.13 -6.22
N ASN A 153 -14.94 -8.19 -6.05
CA ASN A 153 -16.36 -8.35 -6.37
C ASN A 153 -16.70 -7.50 -7.60
N MET A 154 -17.26 -8.13 -8.62
CA MET A 154 -17.76 -7.45 -9.81
C MET A 154 -18.81 -8.30 -10.54
N ASP A 155 -20.04 -7.78 -10.66
CA ASP A 155 -21.19 -8.45 -11.26
C ASP A 155 -21.71 -7.74 -12.53
N ARG A 156 -21.04 -6.64 -12.95
CA ARG A 156 -21.30 -5.96 -14.23
C ARG A 156 -20.02 -5.38 -14.84
N ASN A 157 -20.07 -5.11 -16.14
CA ASN A 157 -19.00 -4.41 -16.90
C ASN A 157 -17.63 -5.09 -16.84
N GLY A 158 -17.59 -6.39 -16.57
CA GLY A 158 -16.41 -7.23 -16.67
C GLY A 158 -16.37 -8.05 -17.96
N LEU A 159 -15.69 -9.21 -17.93
CA LEU A 159 -15.69 -10.18 -19.02
C LEU A 159 -16.71 -11.29 -18.70
N PRO A 160 -17.91 -11.32 -19.31
CA PRO A 160 -18.92 -12.30 -19.02
C PRO A 160 -18.38 -13.74 -19.18
N GLY A 161 -18.67 -14.59 -18.16
CA GLY A 161 -18.25 -15.99 -18.13
C GLY A 161 -16.74 -16.21 -17.88
N LYS A 162 -15.96 -15.16 -17.64
CA LYS A 162 -14.50 -15.25 -17.37
C LYS A 162 -14.07 -14.41 -16.18
N LEU A 163 -14.51 -13.16 -16.12
CA LEU A 163 -14.15 -12.20 -15.07
C LEU A 163 -15.37 -11.33 -14.73
N GLN A 164 -16.48 -11.97 -14.48
CA GLN A 164 -17.72 -11.38 -14.01
C GLN A 164 -18.57 -12.48 -13.39
N GLU A 165 -19.07 -12.25 -12.18
CA GLU A 165 -19.99 -13.12 -11.44
C GLU A 165 -21.42 -12.58 -11.62
N THR A 166 -22.43 -13.37 -11.27
CA THR A 166 -23.74 -12.82 -10.91
C THR A 166 -23.68 -12.27 -9.48
N THR A 167 -24.63 -11.43 -9.10
CA THR A 167 -24.71 -10.91 -7.72
C THR A 167 -24.72 -12.06 -6.70
N GLU A 168 -25.54 -13.08 -6.95
CA GLU A 168 -25.68 -14.24 -6.06
C GLU A 168 -24.37 -15.03 -5.95
N GLU A 169 -23.69 -15.34 -7.07
CA GLU A 169 -22.39 -15.99 -7.10
C GLU A 169 -21.34 -15.18 -6.32
N SER A 170 -21.28 -13.86 -6.55
CA SER A 170 -20.32 -13.00 -5.89
C SER A 170 -20.50 -12.99 -4.37
N VAL A 171 -21.76 -12.97 -3.89
CA VAL A 171 -22.10 -13.05 -2.46
C VAL A 171 -21.73 -14.41 -1.88
N GLN A 172 -22.11 -15.50 -2.52
CA GLN A 172 -21.83 -16.87 -2.05
C GLN A 172 -20.32 -17.14 -2.01
N GLU A 173 -19.58 -16.76 -3.05
CA GLU A 173 -18.14 -16.93 -3.12
C GLU A 173 -17.41 -16.03 -2.11
N THR A 174 -17.91 -14.83 -1.82
CA THR A 174 -17.38 -13.99 -0.76
C THR A 174 -17.54 -14.63 0.61
N LEU A 175 -18.72 -15.18 0.92
CA LEU A 175 -18.94 -15.89 2.17
C LEU A 175 -18.08 -17.14 2.29
N ARG A 176 -17.97 -17.95 1.21
CA ARG A 176 -17.09 -19.12 1.15
C ARG A 176 -15.63 -18.75 1.42
N TRP A 177 -15.16 -17.67 0.81
CA TRP A 177 -13.82 -17.17 1.03
C TRP A 177 -13.58 -16.73 2.47
N LEU A 178 -14.51 -15.94 3.05
CA LEU A 178 -14.42 -15.48 4.43
C LEU A 178 -14.40 -16.63 5.43
N ASP A 179 -15.22 -17.67 5.21
CA ASP A 179 -15.28 -18.85 6.07
C ASP A 179 -14.02 -19.73 5.95
N ALA A 180 -13.29 -19.64 4.83
CA ALA A 180 -12.03 -20.34 4.60
C ALA A 180 -10.78 -19.55 5.05
N CYS A 181 -10.91 -18.29 5.44
CA CYS A 181 -9.79 -17.46 5.89
C CYS A 181 -9.34 -17.83 7.31
N HIS A 182 -8.19 -18.52 7.42
CA HIS A 182 -7.60 -18.94 8.71
C HIS A 182 -6.14 -18.50 8.87
N PHE A 183 -5.77 -17.37 8.25
CA PHE A 183 -4.41 -16.83 8.27
C PHE A 183 -4.18 -15.96 9.52
N GLU A 184 -2.97 -15.99 10.06
CA GLU A 184 -2.60 -15.23 11.26
C GLU A 184 -2.33 -13.77 10.93
N HIS A 185 -1.53 -13.53 9.88
CA HIS A 185 -1.02 -12.19 9.52
C HIS A 185 -1.73 -11.56 8.33
N ILE A 186 -2.44 -12.36 7.51
CA ILE A 186 -3.19 -11.89 6.36
C ILE A 186 -4.69 -11.92 6.66
N LYS A 187 -5.34 -10.77 6.64
CA LYS A 187 -6.76 -10.61 7.00
C LYS A 187 -7.61 -10.31 5.76
N PRO A 188 -8.89 -10.70 5.77
CA PRO A 188 -9.81 -10.35 4.69
C PRO A 188 -10.23 -8.87 4.76
N ILE A 189 -10.44 -8.27 3.58
CA ILE A 189 -11.01 -6.94 3.39
C ILE A 189 -12.05 -6.99 2.26
N ILE A 190 -13.23 -6.40 2.45
CA ILE A 190 -14.29 -6.38 1.44
C ILE A 190 -13.87 -5.47 0.29
N THR A 191 -13.99 -5.98 -0.95
CA THR A 191 -13.37 -5.34 -2.11
C THR A 191 -14.33 -5.26 -3.30
N PRO A 192 -15.36 -4.40 -3.26
CA PRO A 192 -16.02 -3.99 -4.51
C PRO A 192 -14.97 -3.34 -5.40
N ARG A 193 -14.81 -3.82 -6.66
CA ARG A 193 -13.72 -3.31 -7.51
C ARG A 193 -13.81 -1.79 -7.65
N PHE A 194 -14.96 -1.29 -8.10
CA PHE A 194 -15.36 0.12 -8.10
C PHE A 194 -16.84 0.20 -8.50
N THR A 195 -17.47 1.32 -8.28
CA THR A 195 -18.92 1.46 -8.52
C THR A 195 -19.37 1.00 -9.92
N PRO A 196 -18.69 1.33 -11.04
CA PRO A 196 -19.13 0.87 -12.35
C PRO A 196 -19.14 -0.66 -12.55
N SER A 197 -18.40 -1.42 -11.77
CA SER A 197 -18.36 -2.89 -11.88
C SER A 197 -19.25 -3.62 -10.90
N CYS A 198 -19.97 -2.89 -10.02
CA CYS A 198 -20.85 -3.47 -9.01
C CYS A 198 -22.27 -2.93 -9.16
N THR A 199 -23.26 -3.81 -9.16
CA THR A 199 -24.66 -3.39 -9.09
C THR A 199 -25.01 -2.86 -7.69
N ASP A 200 -26.12 -2.15 -7.58
CA ASP A 200 -26.64 -1.65 -6.30
C ASP A 200 -26.94 -2.83 -5.35
N GLU A 201 -27.46 -3.93 -5.89
CA GLU A 201 -27.73 -5.14 -5.16
C GLU A 201 -26.45 -5.76 -4.57
N LEU A 202 -25.39 -5.87 -5.36
CA LEU A 202 -24.11 -6.39 -4.89
C LEU A 202 -23.50 -5.47 -3.81
N MET A 203 -23.50 -4.16 -4.05
CA MET A 203 -22.98 -3.18 -3.08
C MET A 203 -23.72 -3.26 -1.74
N ALA A 204 -25.05 -3.40 -1.76
CA ALA A 204 -25.86 -3.57 -0.54
C ALA A 204 -25.51 -4.85 0.22
N GLU A 205 -25.34 -5.96 -0.48
CA GLU A 205 -24.94 -7.25 0.11
C GLU A 205 -23.53 -7.17 0.72
N LEU A 206 -22.56 -6.58 0.02
CA LEU A 206 -21.20 -6.40 0.52
C LEU A 206 -21.17 -5.50 1.77
N GLY A 207 -21.98 -4.44 1.80
CA GLY A 207 -22.13 -3.59 2.98
C GLY A 207 -22.68 -4.36 4.18
N ARG A 208 -23.70 -5.21 3.96
CA ARG A 208 -24.25 -6.09 4.99
C ARG A 208 -23.21 -7.09 5.52
N ILE A 209 -22.45 -7.73 4.63
CA ILE A 209 -21.38 -8.68 5.00
C ILE A 209 -20.29 -7.93 5.79
N ALA A 210 -19.83 -6.77 5.31
CA ALA A 210 -18.82 -5.98 6.00
C ALA A 210 -19.26 -5.59 7.42
N ALA A 211 -20.51 -5.17 7.60
CA ALA A 211 -21.05 -4.83 8.91
C ALA A 211 -21.19 -6.05 9.82
N ALA A 212 -21.75 -7.16 9.30
CA ALA A 212 -22.00 -8.37 10.08
C ALA A 212 -20.71 -9.05 10.56
N ARG A 213 -19.61 -8.95 9.79
CA ARG A 213 -18.31 -9.59 10.09
C ARG A 213 -17.29 -8.59 10.66
N GLY A 214 -17.62 -7.30 10.80
CA GLY A 214 -16.70 -6.26 11.29
C GLY A 214 -15.49 -6.04 10.38
N LEU A 215 -15.68 -6.14 9.05
CA LEU A 215 -14.60 -6.07 8.09
C LEU A 215 -14.39 -4.64 7.58
N TYR A 216 -13.15 -4.29 7.26
CA TYR A 216 -12.80 -3.09 6.50
C TYR A 216 -13.19 -3.22 5.04
N VAL A 217 -13.14 -2.12 4.31
CA VAL A 217 -13.51 -2.01 2.91
C VAL A 217 -12.38 -1.34 2.13
N GLN A 218 -12.13 -1.77 0.91
CA GLN A 218 -11.26 -1.06 -0.04
C GLN A 218 -11.92 -0.98 -1.42
N SER A 219 -11.69 0.13 -2.11
CA SER A 219 -12.17 0.34 -3.47
C SER A 219 -11.40 1.47 -4.16
N HIS A 220 -11.89 1.94 -5.32
CA HIS A 220 -11.34 3.06 -6.08
C HIS A 220 -12.33 4.24 -6.02
N LEU A 221 -11.81 5.46 -6.07
CA LEU A 221 -12.62 6.68 -6.00
C LEU A 221 -12.04 7.80 -6.85
N SER A 222 -12.86 8.37 -7.72
CA SER A 222 -12.58 9.62 -8.46
C SER A 222 -11.20 9.62 -9.12
N GLU A 223 -10.85 8.51 -9.77
CA GLU A 223 -9.55 8.33 -10.40
C GLU A 223 -9.42 9.14 -11.68
N SER A 224 -10.40 9.05 -12.58
CA SER A 224 -10.41 9.78 -13.85
C SER A 224 -11.73 10.49 -14.11
N THR A 225 -11.70 11.53 -14.95
CA THR A 225 -12.91 12.29 -15.32
C THR A 225 -13.93 11.45 -16.08
N ASN A 226 -13.45 10.49 -16.92
CA ASN A 226 -14.32 9.58 -17.65
C ASN A 226 -15.03 8.59 -16.71
N GLU A 227 -14.32 8.10 -15.70
CA GLU A 227 -14.89 7.24 -14.67
C GLU A 227 -15.98 7.98 -13.87
N ILE A 228 -15.69 9.21 -13.42
CA ILE A 228 -16.68 10.05 -12.70
C ILE A 228 -17.93 10.29 -13.54
N ALA A 229 -17.77 10.61 -14.83
CA ALA A 229 -18.88 10.77 -15.74
C ALA A 229 -19.72 9.50 -15.87
N TRP A 230 -19.05 8.34 -16.00
CA TRP A 230 -19.71 7.04 -16.06
C TRP A 230 -20.46 6.69 -14.78
N VAL A 231 -19.89 6.95 -13.60
CA VAL A 231 -20.57 6.79 -12.32
C VAL A 231 -21.82 7.67 -12.27
N LYS A 232 -21.75 8.93 -12.74
CA LYS A 232 -22.90 9.84 -12.79
C LYS A 232 -24.01 9.36 -13.72
N GLU A 233 -23.67 8.71 -14.83
CA GLU A 233 -24.66 8.07 -15.72
C GLU A 233 -25.36 6.88 -15.06
N LEU A 234 -24.60 6.06 -14.32
CA LEU A 234 -25.11 4.87 -13.65
C LEU A 234 -25.93 5.20 -12.39
N HIS A 235 -25.59 6.30 -11.70
CA HIS A 235 -26.18 6.74 -10.43
C HIS A 235 -26.59 8.23 -10.49
N PRO A 236 -27.56 8.59 -11.34
CA PRO A 236 -28.00 10.00 -11.51
C PRO A 236 -28.55 10.61 -10.23
N GLU A 237 -29.00 9.80 -9.27
CA GLU A 237 -29.50 10.22 -7.95
C GLU A 237 -28.39 10.69 -7.01
N CYS A 238 -27.14 10.21 -7.19
CA CYS A 238 -26.00 10.62 -6.38
C CYS A 238 -25.42 11.94 -6.88
N SER A 239 -25.16 12.88 -5.97
CA SER A 239 -24.55 14.17 -6.31
C SER A 239 -23.03 14.09 -6.40
N GLN A 240 -22.43 13.15 -5.67
CA GLN A 240 -21.01 12.88 -5.57
C GLN A 240 -20.73 11.38 -5.74
N TYR A 241 -19.51 11.02 -6.19
CA TYR A 241 -19.14 9.62 -6.41
C TYR A 241 -19.18 8.83 -5.11
N TRP A 242 -18.61 9.34 -4.01
CA TRP A 242 -18.53 8.65 -2.72
C TRP A 242 -19.92 8.25 -2.15
N GLU A 243 -20.99 8.96 -2.52
CA GLU A 243 -22.35 8.65 -2.07
C GLU A 243 -22.82 7.27 -2.55
N THR A 244 -22.24 6.75 -3.64
CA THR A 244 -22.52 5.39 -4.15
C THR A 244 -22.02 4.29 -3.22
N TYR A 245 -21.03 4.56 -2.39
CA TYR A 245 -20.56 3.68 -1.32
C TYR A 245 -21.30 3.91 -0.01
N ASP A 246 -21.55 5.17 0.33
CA ASP A 246 -22.16 5.57 1.59
C ASP A 246 -23.57 4.98 1.76
N LYS A 247 -24.39 5.04 0.72
CA LYS A 247 -25.77 4.51 0.74
C LYS A 247 -25.87 3.01 1.09
N TYR A 248 -24.75 2.28 1.02
CA TYR A 248 -24.68 0.85 1.34
C TYR A 248 -23.80 0.54 2.57
N GLY A 249 -23.37 1.56 3.32
CA GLY A 249 -22.52 1.36 4.51
C GLY A 249 -21.09 0.91 4.21
N LEU A 250 -20.61 1.14 2.99
CA LEU A 250 -19.25 0.87 2.54
C LEU A 250 -18.33 2.08 2.73
N TRP A 251 -18.88 3.23 3.12
CA TRP A 251 -18.17 4.47 3.42
C TRP A 251 -18.10 4.66 4.93
N LYS A 252 -16.96 4.35 5.53
CA LYS A 252 -16.81 4.36 6.98
C LYS A 252 -15.34 4.51 7.37
N ASP A 253 -15.10 4.70 8.65
CA ASP A 253 -13.76 4.73 9.20
C ASP A 253 -12.91 3.52 8.74
N HIS A 254 -11.66 3.75 8.40
CA HIS A 254 -10.73 2.77 7.83
C HIS A 254 -11.14 2.18 6.46
N THR A 255 -12.10 2.75 5.74
CA THR A 255 -12.27 2.41 4.32
C THR A 255 -11.09 2.97 3.52
N LEU A 256 -10.44 2.12 2.71
CA LEU A 256 -9.36 2.52 1.81
C LEU A 256 -9.93 2.90 0.45
N MET A 257 -9.65 4.12 0.01
CA MET A 257 -10.02 4.60 -1.32
C MET A 257 -8.78 4.97 -2.12
N ALA A 258 -8.52 4.20 -3.18
CA ALA A 258 -7.40 4.46 -4.06
C ALA A 258 -7.65 5.65 -4.97
N HIS A 259 -6.57 6.34 -5.33
CA HIS A 259 -6.46 7.45 -6.28
C HIS A 259 -6.96 8.79 -5.79
N CYS A 260 -8.27 9.02 -5.68
CA CYS A 260 -8.89 10.30 -5.30
C CYS A 260 -8.32 11.52 -6.08
N VAL A 261 -7.94 11.32 -7.35
CA VAL A 261 -7.24 12.32 -8.17
C VAL A 261 -8.08 13.58 -8.38
N TRP A 262 -9.38 13.35 -8.62
CA TRP A 262 -10.35 14.39 -8.97
C TRP A 262 -11.33 14.67 -7.84
N SER A 263 -11.04 14.22 -6.63
CA SER A 263 -11.87 14.54 -5.45
C SER A 263 -11.96 16.04 -5.24
N ASP A 264 -13.16 16.58 -5.35
CA ASP A 264 -13.44 18.00 -5.09
C ASP A 264 -13.42 18.32 -3.60
N GLU A 265 -13.66 19.57 -3.22
CA GLU A 265 -13.63 20.01 -1.82
C GLU A 265 -14.68 19.28 -0.96
N ARG A 266 -15.87 18.99 -1.53
CA ARG A 266 -16.97 18.31 -0.82
C ARG A 266 -16.61 16.84 -0.57
N GLU A 267 -16.05 16.17 -1.58
CA GLU A 267 -15.62 14.78 -1.47
C GLU A 267 -14.45 14.65 -0.49
N ARG A 268 -13.45 15.56 -0.54
CA ARG A 268 -12.35 15.57 0.44
C ARG A 268 -12.82 15.81 1.87
N ALA A 269 -13.83 16.68 2.07
CA ALA A 269 -14.44 16.85 3.39
C ALA A 269 -15.15 15.58 3.87
N ALA A 270 -15.88 14.89 2.99
CA ALA A 270 -16.54 13.62 3.31
C ALA A 270 -15.52 12.51 3.64
N ILE A 271 -14.39 12.44 2.92
CA ILE A 271 -13.25 11.53 3.21
C ILE A 271 -12.74 11.76 4.64
N ARG A 272 -12.40 13.02 4.95
CA ARG A 272 -11.87 13.38 6.28
C ARG A 272 -12.86 13.08 7.39
N ASP A 273 -14.11 13.52 7.23
CA ASP A 273 -15.13 13.47 8.28
C ASP A 273 -15.56 12.02 8.59
N ALA A 274 -15.46 11.11 7.62
CA ALA A 274 -15.74 9.69 7.80
C ALA A 274 -14.52 8.86 8.25
N GLY A 275 -13.31 9.43 8.30
CA GLY A 275 -12.10 8.68 8.61
C GLY A 275 -11.66 7.73 7.48
N VAL A 276 -12.07 8.00 6.25
CA VAL A 276 -11.66 7.24 5.06
C VAL A 276 -10.18 7.53 4.75
N VAL A 277 -9.45 6.50 4.36
CA VAL A 277 -8.01 6.58 4.08
C VAL A 277 -7.80 6.70 2.57
N VAL A 278 -7.14 7.77 2.16
CA VAL A 278 -6.73 7.97 0.76
C VAL A 278 -5.46 7.18 0.48
N VAL A 279 -5.45 6.37 -0.57
CA VAL A 279 -4.23 5.74 -1.07
C VAL A 279 -3.78 6.44 -2.34
N HIS A 280 -2.70 7.23 -2.23
CA HIS A 280 -2.14 7.94 -3.37
C HIS A 280 -1.24 7.02 -4.22
N CYS A 281 -1.62 6.84 -5.48
CA CYS A 281 -0.94 6.00 -6.46
C CYS A 281 -0.27 6.87 -7.54
N GLY A 282 0.78 7.62 -7.16
CA GLY A 282 1.35 8.69 -7.99
C GLY A 282 1.91 8.22 -9.33
N ASP A 283 2.42 7.00 -9.41
CA ASP A 283 2.95 6.42 -10.65
C ASP A 283 1.81 6.02 -11.60
N SER A 284 0.88 5.23 -11.11
CA SER A 284 -0.28 4.77 -11.88
C SER A 284 -1.12 5.94 -12.43
N ASN A 285 -1.44 6.92 -11.58
CA ASN A 285 -2.25 8.07 -11.98
C ASN A 285 -1.73 8.79 -13.24
N VAL A 286 -0.41 8.85 -13.43
CA VAL A 286 0.17 9.48 -14.60
C VAL A 286 0.37 8.50 -15.75
N ASN A 287 0.70 7.23 -15.49
CA ASN A 287 0.91 6.22 -16.50
C ASN A 287 -0.34 5.94 -17.33
N ILE A 288 -1.49 5.85 -16.69
CA ILE A 288 -2.78 5.55 -17.36
C ILE A 288 -3.64 6.79 -17.59
N CYS A 289 -3.01 7.97 -17.56
CA CYS A 289 -3.62 9.27 -17.90
C CYS A 289 -4.78 9.68 -16.98
N SER A 290 -4.84 9.21 -15.74
CA SER A 290 -5.87 9.59 -14.77
C SER A 290 -5.71 11.04 -14.30
N GLY A 291 -4.47 11.53 -14.13
CA GLY A 291 -4.18 12.90 -13.75
C GLY A 291 -3.11 13.03 -12.67
N ILE A 292 -2.94 14.24 -12.10
CA ILE A 292 -2.00 14.51 -11.00
C ILE A 292 -2.78 14.85 -9.72
N CYS A 293 -2.80 13.92 -8.79
CA CYS A 293 -3.50 14.06 -7.51
C CYS A 293 -2.93 15.22 -6.67
N PRO A 294 -3.78 16.06 -6.02
CA PRO A 294 -3.34 17.14 -5.13
C PRO A 294 -2.91 16.62 -3.75
N VAL A 295 -2.04 15.62 -3.71
CA VAL A 295 -1.69 14.84 -2.51
C VAL A 295 -1.23 15.72 -1.34
N ARG A 296 -0.38 16.72 -1.59
CA ARG A 296 0.13 17.61 -0.53
C ARG A 296 -0.98 18.51 0.04
N ARG A 297 -1.92 18.93 -0.79
CA ARG A 297 -3.12 19.66 -0.35
C ARG A 297 -3.99 18.78 0.54
N MET A 298 -4.23 17.51 0.16
CA MET A 298 -5.01 16.57 0.98
C MET A 298 -4.42 16.39 2.38
N VAL A 299 -3.08 16.27 2.46
CA VAL A 299 -2.37 16.22 3.75
C VAL A 299 -2.59 17.50 4.56
N ASN A 300 -2.50 18.69 3.92
CA ASN A 300 -2.74 19.96 4.59
C ASN A 300 -4.18 20.11 5.09
N GLU A 301 -5.14 19.54 4.40
CA GLU A 301 -6.57 19.52 4.78
C GLU A 301 -6.86 18.48 5.89
N GLY A 302 -5.85 17.73 6.36
CA GLY A 302 -5.95 16.78 7.45
C GLY A 302 -6.52 15.41 7.06
N LEU A 303 -6.51 15.05 5.78
CA LEU A 303 -6.88 13.73 5.33
C LEU A 303 -5.82 12.70 5.74
N TRP A 304 -6.23 11.49 6.06
CA TRP A 304 -5.33 10.37 6.24
C TRP A 304 -4.90 9.84 4.86
N VAL A 305 -3.66 10.14 4.49
CA VAL A 305 -3.09 9.77 3.18
C VAL A 305 -2.00 8.73 3.37
N THR A 306 -1.98 7.72 2.52
CA THR A 306 -0.96 6.67 2.42
C THR A 306 -0.51 6.53 0.96
N LEU A 307 0.47 5.66 0.67
CA LEU A 307 0.92 5.39 -0.69
C LEU A 307 0.58 3.97 -1.13
N GLY A 308 0.32 3.80 -2.41
CA GLY A 308 0.15 2.52 -3.07
C GLY A 308 0.94 2.45 -4.38
N SER A 309 1.46 1.27 -4.70
CA SER A 309 2.15 1.02 -5.97
C SER A 309 1.17 0.93 -7.15
N ASP A 310 -0.02 0.44 -6.86
CA ASP A 310 -1.05 0.15 -7.85
C ASP A 310 -0.51 -0.61 -9.07
N ILE A 311 0.25 -1.68 -8.82
CA ILE A 311 0.69 -2.52 -9.93
C ILE A 311 -0.53 -3.23 -10.55
N ALA A 312 -0.65 -3.25 -11.90
CA ALA A 312 0.33 -2.82 -12.90
C ALA A 312 0.00 -1.49 -13.60
N GLY A 313 -0.97 -0.70 -13.12
CA GLY A 313 -1.13 0.70 -13.55
C GLY A 313 0.13 1.49 -13.21
N GLY A 314 0.64 1.36 -11.97
CA GLY A 314 2.00 1.73 -11.61
C GLY A 314 3.02 0.73 -12.13
N ALA A 315 4.15 1.22 -12.66
CA ALA A 315 5.21 0.39 -13.24
C ALA A 315 6.27 -0.05 -12.21
N GLN A 316 6.17 0.40 -10.95
CA GLN A 316 7.19 0.23 -9.92
C GLN A 316 6.63 -0.49 -8.70
N LEU A 317 7.07 -1.74 -8.44
CA LEU A 317 6.72 -2.47 -7.21
C LEU A 317 7.45 -1.95 -5.95
N PRO A 318 8.77 -1.58 -6.00
CA PRO A 318 9.47 -1.14 -4.81
C PRO A 318 8.96 0.19 -4.28
N MET A 319 8.52 0.23 -3.01
CA MET A 319 7.91 1.42 -2.40
C MET A 319 8.85 2.64 -2.34
N TYR A 320 10.17 2.47 -2.26
CA TYR A 320 11.10 3.59 -2.38
C TYR A 320 11.04 4.28 -3.76
N LYS A 321 10.67 3.55 -4.83
CA LYS A 321 10.38 4.14 -6.16
C LYS A 321 9.02 4.82 -6.17
N VAL A 322 8.00 4.23 -5.54
CA VAL A 322 6.67 4.83 -5.38
C VAL A 322 6.76 6.15 -4.60
N ILE A 323 7.54 6.18 -3.51
CA ILE A 323 7.81 7.42 -2.74
C ILE A 323 8.42 8.49 -3.63
N THR A 324 9.49 8.15 -4.39
CA THR A 324 10.15 9.14 -5.26
C THR A 324 9.22 9.61 -6.38
N MET A 325 8.37 8.74 -6.90
CA MET A 325 7.38 9.12 -7.92
C MET A 325 6.30 10.04 -7.35
N SER A 326 5.81 9.77 -6.14
CA SER A 326 4.86 10.63 -5.45
C SER A 326 5.43 12.04 -5.19
N ILE A 327 6.71 12.13 -4.81
CA ILE A 327 7.42 13.42 -4.67
C ILE A 327 7.50 14.14 -6.03
N ARG A 328 7.89 13.44 -7.10
CA ARG A 328 8.03 14.02 -8.45
C ARG A 328 6.70 14.51 -9.01
N THR A 329 5.63 13.73 -8.88
CA THR A 329 4.30 14.12 -9.36
C THR A 329 3.74 15.31 -8.56
N SER A 330 3.98 15.37 -7.25
CA SER A 330 3.60 16.54 -6.44
C SER A 330 4.36 17.81 -6.87
N LYS A 331 5.65 17.69 -7.23
CA LYS A 331 6.43 18.81 -7.79
C LYS A 331 5.97 19.20 -9.19
N ALA A 332 5.59 18.22 -10.04
CA ALA A 332 5.02 18.50 -11.35
C ALA A 332 3.69 19.28 -11.23
N ARG A 333 2.83 18.91 -10.28
CA ARG A 333 1.60 19.66 -9.99
C ARG A 333 1.89 21.10 -9.60
N ARG A 334 2.84 21.33 -8.70
CA ARG A 334 3.25 22.69 -8.29
C ARG A 334 3.59 23.60 -9.48
N VAL A 335 4.24 23.04 -10.51
CA VAL A 335 4.63 23.82 -11.71
C VAL A 335 3.41 24.29 -12.51
N THR A 336 2.30 23.54 -12.45
CA THR A 336 1.07 23.82 -13.21
C THR A 336 -0.04 24.45 -12.38
N ASP A 337 0.10 24.48 -11.06
CA ASP A 337 -0.88 25.02 -10.10
C ASP A 337 -0.21 26.06 -9.18
N GLU A 338 -0.15 27.32 -9.65
CA GLU A 338 0.47 28.42 -8.90
C GLU A 338 -0.27 28.80 -7.60
N GLN A 339 -1.56 28.43 -7.50
CA GLN A 339 -2.37 28.71 -6.31
C GLN A 339 -2.05 27.76 -5.15
N HIS A 340 -1.48 26.59 -5.47
CA HIS A 340 -1.13 25.56 -4.50
C HIS A 340 0.33 25.12 -4.71
N PRO A 341 1.30 25.94 -4.26
CA PRO A 341 2.73 25.73 -4.53
C PRO A 341 3.39 24.64 -3.67
N GLU A 342 2.63 23.96 -2.80
CA GLU A 342 3.16 22.94 -1.91
C GLU A 342 3.47 21.63 -2.66
N PHE A 343 4.52 20.96 -2.22
CA PHE A 343 4.91 19.64 -2.71
C PHE A 343 5.45 18.76 -1.57
N LEU A 344 5.54 17.46 -1.80
CA LEU A 344 6.10 16.52 -0.82
C LEU A 344 7.63 16.62 -0.76
N THR A 345 8.16 16.68 0.45
CA THR A 345 9.59 16.49 0.76
C THR A 345 9.92 14.98 0.85
N VAL A 346 11.22 14.64 0.97
CA VAL A 346 11.65 13.23 1.14
C VAL A 346 11.10 12.66 2.45
N ALA A 347 11.21 13.40 3.55
CA ALA A 347 10.69 13.00 4.86
C ALA A 347 9.17 12.77 4.84
N GLU A 348 8.41 13.64 4.16
CA GLU A 348 6.97 13.50 4.01
C GLU A 348 6.59 12.30 3.15
N GLY A 349 7.25 12.09 2.00
CA GLY A 349 7.02 10.93 1.15
C GLY A 349 7.35 9.62 1.88
N TYR A 350 8.44 9.60 2.65
CA TYR A 350 8.81 8.45 3.47
C TYR A 350 7.77 8.17 4.57
N TYR A 351 7.30 9.20 5.28
CA TYR A 351 6.21 9.05 6.26
C TYR A 351 4.96 8.43 5.63
N LEU A 352 4.54 8.90 4.46
CA LEU A 352 3.36 8.37 3.77
C LEU A 352 3.52 6.91 3.33
N GLY A 353 4.72 6.51 2.91
CA GLY A 353 5.04 5.14 2.48
C GLY A 353 5.42 4.18 3.62
N THR A 354 5.48 4.66 4.86
CA THR A 354 5.85 3.89 6.06
C THR A 354 4.86 4.12 7.19
N THR A 355 5.11 5.04 8.10
CA THR A 355 4.34 5.26 9.33
C THR A 355 2.84 5.44 9.06
N SER A 356 2.47 6.23 8.06
CA SER A 356 1.06 6.46 7.71
C SER A 356 0.35 5.15 7.34
N GLY A 357 1.00 4.31 6.52
CA GLY A 357 0.49 2.98 6.19
C GLY A 357 0.53 2.02 7.38
N HIS A 358 1.60 2.04 8.18
CA HIS A 358 1.72 1.18 9.37
C HIS A 358 0.63 1.44 10.41
N LYS A 359 0.20 2.70 10.57
CA LYS A 359 -0.92 3.07 11.46
C LYS A 359 -2.23 2.37 11.11
N TYR A 360 -2.48 2.05 9.86
CA TYR A 360 -3.66 1.28 9.44
C TYR A 360 -3.72 -0.12 10.07
N PHE A 361 -2.55 -0.66 10.41
CA PHE A 361 -2.39 -1.96 11.09
C PHE A 361 -2.28 -1.82 12.62
N GLY A 362 -2.60 -0.65 13.15
CA GLY A 362 -2.56 -0.39 14.60
C GLY A 362 -1.17 -0.09 15.15
N ALA A 363 -0.17 0.13 14.31
CA ALA A 363 1.17 0.53 14.76
C ALA A 363 1.18 1.98 15.25
N GLY A 364 2.11 2.27 16.17
CA GLY A 364 2.37 3.61 16.67
C GLY A 364 3.19 4.48 15.70
N GLU A 365 3.80 5.50 16.25
CA GLU A 365 4.55 6.51 15.47
C GLU A 365 6.02 6.11 15.31
N GLY A 366 6.46 5.93 14.07
CA GLY A 366 7.85 5.56 13.79
C GLY A 366 8.20 4.14 14.28
N PHE A 367 9.32 3.99 14.98
CA PHE A 367 9.67 2.80 15.72
C PHE A 367 9.13 2.91 17.16
N ALA A 368 7.82 2.79 17.32
CA ALA A 368 7.17 2.95 18.63
C ALA A 368 7.46 1.76 19.56
N VAL A 369 7.71 2.05 20.83
CA VAL A 369 7.83 1.02 21.87
C VAL A 369 6.49 0.30 22.03
N GLY A 370 6.54 -1.03 22.06
CA GLY A 370 5.37 -1.91 22.12
C GLY A 370 4.97 -2.49 20.76
N ASP A 371 5.46 -1.96 19.64
CA ASP A 371 5.20 -2.48 18.32
C ASP A 371 6.11 -3.66 17.96
N LYS A 372 5.60 -4.58 17.15
CA LYS A 372 6.43 -5.54 16.44
C LYS A 372 7.34 -4.83 15.44
N LEU A 373 8.60 -5.25 15.34
CA LEU A 373 9.54 -4.62 14.43
C LEU A 373 9.18 -4.89 12.96
N HIS A 374 9.04 -3.82 12.20
CA HIS A 374 8.98 -3.79 10.75
C HIS A 374 10.07 -2.85 10.23
N ALA A 375 11.17 -3.41 9.72
CA ALA A 375 12.36 -2.64 9.34
C ALA A 375 13.04 -3.17 8.09
N VAL A 376 13.81 -2.30 7.44
CA VAL A 376 14.78 -2.65 6.40
C VAL A 376 16.15 -2.10 6.77
N VAL A 377 17.20 -2.82 6.38
CA VAL A 377 18.58 -2.35 6.50
C VAL A 377 19.14 -2.16 5.11
N ILE A 378 19.63 -0.96 4.84
CA ILE A 378 20.16 -0.55 3.55
C ILE A 378 21.68 -0.39 3.66
N ASP A 379 22.39 -1.02 2.73
CA ASP A 379 23.80 -0.81 2.47
C ASP A 379 23.94 0.15 1.29
N ASP A 380 24.41 1.36 1.55
CA ASP A 380 24.62 2.41 0.56
C ASP A 380 26.09 2.52 0.11
N GLY A 381 26.91 1.54 0.48
CA GLY A 381 28.36 1.53 0.21
C GLY A 381 28.75 1.49 -1.27
N ASP A 382 27.84 1.06 -2.15
CA ASP A 382 28.03 1.04 -3.61
C ASP A 382 27.42 2.25 -4.34
N PHE A 383 26.85 3.21 -3.59
CA PHE A 383 26.35 4.43 -4.22
C PHE A 383 27.52 5.27 -4.79
N PRO A 384 27.28 6.01 -5.88
CA PRO A 384 28.29 6.92 -6.42
C PRO A 384 28.87 7.84 -5.37
N GLU A 385 30.18 8.13 -5.48
CA GLU A 385 30.87 9.05 -4.59
C GLU A 385 30.14 10.41 -4.50
N ALA A 386 30.02 10.94 -3.30
CA ALA A 386 29.40 12.23 -3.05
C ALA A 386 30.42 13.37 -3.20
N ALA A 387 29.93 14.58 -3.48
CA ALA A 387 30.77 15.77 -3.63
C ALA A 387 31.44 16.23 -2.30
N HIS A 388 30.92 15.76 -1.16
CA HIS A 388 31.42 16.02 0.20
C HIS A 388 31.05 14.86 1.13
N PRO A 389 31.67 14.74 2.31
CA PRO A 389 31.23 13.79 3.33
C PRO A 389 29.77 14.04 3.71
N LEU A 390 28.93 13.00 3.66
CA LEU A 390 27.51 13.07 3.93
C LEU A 390 27.21 12.79 5.41
N ASN A 391 26.26 13.52 6.00
CA ASN A 391 25.61 13.13 7.24
C ASN A 391 24.58 12.00 7.01
N VAL A 392 24.00 11.45 8.07
CA VAL A 392 23.04 10.34 7.97
C VAL A 392 21.75 10.75 7.27
N GLU A 393 21.28 11.99 7.43
CA GLU A 393 20.08 12.50 6.74
C GLU A 393 20.30 12.59 5.23
N GLU A 394 21.42 13.13 4.77
CA GLU A 394 21.78 13.19 3.34
C GLU A 394 21.94 11.78 2.74
N ARG A 395 22.51 10.83 3.49
CA ARG A 395 22.61 9.43 3.09
C ARG A 395 21.23 8.77 2.98
N PHE A 396 20.34 9.04 3.94
CA PHE A 396 18.96 8.59 3.90
C PHE A 396 18.21 9.14 2.68
N GLU A 397 18.33 10.44 2.37
CA GLU A 397 17.72 11.02 1.16
C GLU A 397 18.19 10.30 -0.10
N ARG A 398 19.49 10.04 -0.21
CA ARG A 398 20.05 9.26 -1.32
C ARG A 398 19.52 7.84 -1.33
N ALA A 399 19.38 7.19 -0.17
CA ALA A 399 18.82 5.85 -0.08
C ALA A 399 17.38 5.80 -0.65
N ILE A 400 16.53 6.77 -0.35
CA ILE A 400 15.17 6.83 -0.93
C ILE A 400 15.20 6.91 -2.46
N TYR A 401 16.15 7.66 -3.05
CA TYR A 401 16.23 7.85 -4.50
C TYR A 401 17.00 6.76 -5.25
N MET A 402 18.01 6.16 -4.61
CA MET A 402 19.03 5.36 -5.28
C MET A 402 18.99 3.87 -4.95
N THR A 403 18.28 3.47 -3.89
CA THR A 403 18.20 2.06 -3.50
C THR A 403 17.72 1.18 -4.64
N HIS A 404 18.39 0.05 -4.77
CA HIS A 404 18.00 -1.12 -5.54
C HIS A 404 17.86 -2.33 -4.62
N ARG A 405 17.23 -3.39 -5.10
CA ARG A 405 17.00 -4.60 -4.31
C ARG A 405 18.27 -5.18 -3.66
N HIS A 406 19.43 -5.07 -4.30
CA HIS A 406 20.69 -5.60 -3.77
C HIS A 406 21.25 -4.79 -2.58
N ASN A 407 20.87 -3.53 -2.45
CA ASN A 407 21.23 -2.69 -1.31
C ASN A 407 20.47 -3.06 -0.03
N ILE A 408 19.34 -3.77 -0.14
CA ILE A 408 18.56 -4.23 1.03
C ILE A 408 19.22 -5.51 1.55
N VAL A 409 19.91 -5.41 2.68
CA VAL A 409 20.69 -6.52 3.27
C VAL A 409 19.93 -7.28 4.36
N SER A 410 18.91 -6.65 4.97
CA SER A 410 18.05 -7.29 5.96
C SER A 410 16.65 -6.71 5.90
N VAL A 411 15.63 -7.55 6.10
CA VAL A 411 14.23 -7.14 6.25
C VAL A 411 13.63 -7.83 7.45
N TRP A 412 12.96 -7.05 8.28
CA TRP A 412 12.22 -7.50 9.45
C TRP A 412 10.73 -7.28 9.24
N SER A 413 9.95 -8.32 9.51
CA SER A 413 8.49 -8.30 9.45
C SER A 413 7.91 -8.98 10.67
N ASP A 414 6.96 -8.35 11.33
CA ASP A 414 6.32 -8.84 12.56
C ASP A 414 7.33 -9.32 13.62
N GLY A 415 8.42 -8.56 13.79
CA GLY A 415 9.47 -8.84 14.76
C GLY A 415 10.44 -9.96 14.37
N ARG A 416 10.35 -10.52 13.16
CA ARG A 416 11.21 -11.59 12.65
C ARG A 416 12.02 -11.13 11.45
N GLU A 417 13.28 -11.56 11.38
CA GLU A 417 14.08 -11.34 10.18
C GLU A 417 13.66 -12.33 9.08
N VAL A 418 13.09 -11.79 7.99
CA VAL A 418 12.57 -12.57 6.84
C VAL A 418 13.48 -12.53 5.62
N VAL A 419 14.41 -11.55 5.55
CA VAL A 419 15.49 -11.48 4.55
C VAL A 419 16.80 -11.23 5.28
N LYS A 420 17.82 -12.01 4.93
CA LYS A 420 19.20 -11.89 5.43
C LYS A 420 20.17 -12.12 4.28
N ARG A 421 21.00 -11.10 3.97
CA ARG A 421 22.05 -11.14 2.92
C ARG A 421 23.42 -10.79 3.46
#